data_84f7f7b63982cac1f162f015fdca113f
#
_entry.id   84f7f7b63982cac1f162f015fdca113f
#
_cell.length_a   1.000
_cell.length_b   1.000
_cell.length_c   1.000
_cell.angle_alpha   90.00
_cell.angle_beta   90.00
_cell.angle_gamma   90.00
#
_symmetry.space_group_name_H-M   'P 1'
#
loop_
_entity.id
_entity.type
_entity.pdbx_description
1 polymer ?
#
loop_
_entity_poly.entity_id
_entity_poly.type
_entity_poly.pdbx_seq_one_letter_code
_entity_poly.pdbx_strand_id
1 'polypeptide(L)'
;NSDELDVEAFEGFISWVAKTYPQVTNSLTLERLGYTLLYKWRGSDDSLQPILVTGHYDVVPVIPGTENIWEAPPFSGKISDGVIWGRGRWMIKAGL
;
A
#
# COMPACT_ATOMS: atom_id res chain seq x y z
N ASN A 1 -0.17 -0.56 23.86
CA ASN A 1 0.95 -1.39 23.36
C ASN A 1 1.07 -1.18 21.87
N SER A 2 2.15 -0.52 21.44
CA SER A 2 2.44 -0.23 20.03
C SER A 2 2.87 -1.46 19.21
N ASP A 3 2.89 -2.62 19.83
CA ASP A 3 3.39 -3.86 19.23
C ASP A 3 2.26 -4.83 18.82
N GLU A 4 1.01 -4.42 18.99
CA GLU A 4 -0.14 -5.23 18.60
C GLU A 4 -0.56 -4.88 17.17
N LEU A 5 -0.60 -5.90 16.31
CA LEU A 5 -1.01 -5.74 14.92
C LEU A 5 -2.46 -5.24 14.88
N ASP A 6 -2.70 -4.12 14.21
CA ASP A 6 -4.04 -3.60 13.97
C ASP A 6 -4.73 -4.42 12.87
N VAL A 7 -5.34 -5.51 13.31
CA VAL A 7 -6.05 -6.46 12.42
C VAL A 7 -7.15 -5.77 11.63
N GLU A 8 -7.90 -4.87 12.25
CA GLU A 8 -9.01 -4.17 11.59
C GLU A 8 -8.51 -3.26 10.47
N ALA A 9 -7.41 -2.54 10.69
CA ALA A 9 -6.79 -1.69 9.67
C ALA A 9 -6.27 -2.52 8.48
N PHE A 10 -5.63 -3.67 8.74
CA PHE A 10 -5.14 -4.56 7.66
C PHE A 10 -6.30 -5.17 6.86
N GLU A 11 -7.34 -5.66 7.51
CA GLU A 11 -8.54 -6.18 6.83
C GLU A 11 -9.26 -5.09 6.04
N GLY A 12 -9.36 -3.89 6.61
CA GLY A 12 -9.91 -2.72 5.94
C GLY A 12 -9.16 -2.35 4.67
N PHE A 13 -7.82 -2.36 4.72
CA PHE A 13 -6.98 -2.11 3.56
C PHE A 13 -7.16 -3.18 2.46
N ILE A 14 -7.16 -4.46 2.82
CA ILE A 14 -7.37 -5.56 1.87
C ILE A 14 -8.72 -5.43 1.17
N SER A 15 -9.77 -5.12 1.93
CA SER A 15 -11.12 -4.89 1.40
C SER A 15 -11.16 -3.67 0.49
N TRP A 16 -10.47 -2.60 0.85
CA TRP A 16 -10.35 -1.39 0.05
C TRP A 16 -9.64 -1.65 -1.29
N VAL A 17 -8.54 -2.40 -1.29
CA VAL A 17 -7.83 -2.79 -2.52
C VAL A 17 -8.75 -3.55 -3.48
N ALA A 18 -9.49 -4.53 -2.97
CA ALA A 18 -10.41 -5.31 -3.79
C ALA A 18 -11.52 -4.47 -4.43
N LYS A 19 -12.05 -3.48 -3.70
CA LYS A 19 -13.09 -2.58 -4.19
C LYS A 19 -12.55 -1.53 -5.16
N THR A 20 -11.36 -1.01 -4.88
CA THR A 20 -10.77 0.10 -5.66
C THR A 20 -10.18 -0.39 -6.98
N TYR A 21 -9.66 -1.60 -7.00
CA TYR A 21 -9.01 -2.20 -8.16
C TYR A 21 -9.69 -3.51 -8.59
N PRO A 22 -10.96 -3.48 -8.98
CA PRO A 22 -11.70 -4.69 -9.34
C PRO A 22 -11.09 -5.45 -10.52
N GLN A 23 -10.44 -4.75 -11.45
CA GLN A 23 -9.75 -5.39 -12.57
C GLN A 23 -8.59 -6.29 -12.12
N VAL A 24 -7.84 -5.86 -11.09
CA VAL A 24 -6.77 -6.67 -10.50
C VAL A 24 -7.36 -7.93 -9.87
N THR A 25 -8.41 -7.76 -9.07
CA THR A 25 -9.08 -8.86 -8.38
C THR A 25 -9.71 -9.87 -9.35
N ASN A 26 -10.25 -9.40 -10.48
CA ASN A 26 -10.91 -10.25 -11.47
C ASN A 26 -9.95 -10.92 -12.45
N SER A 27 -8.79 -10.30 -12.72
CA SER A 27 -7.86 -10.76 -13.77
C SER A 27 -6.68 -11.55 -13.22
N LEU A 28 -6.35 -11.38 -11.94
CA LEU A 28 -5.22 -12.04 -11.30
C LEU A 28 -5.71 -13.09 -10.30
N THR A 29 -4.92 -14.13 -10.12
CA THR A 29 -5.16 -15.10 -9.05
C THR A 29 -4.57 -14.57 -7.76
N LEU A 30 -5.40 -14.40 -6.73
CA LEU A 30 -4.97 -13.98 -5.40
C LEU A 30 -4.76 -15.20 -4.51
N GLU A 31 -3.59 -15.29 -3.91
CA GLU A 31 -3.29 -16.15 -2.78
C GLU A 31 -3.02 -15.26 -1.56
N ARG A 32 -3.72 -15.53 -0.47
CA ARG A 32 -3.60 -14.78 0.76
C ARG A 32 -2.85 -15.61 1.81
N LEU A 33 -1.74 -15.06 2.33
CA LEU A 33 -0.91 -15.67 3.38
C LEU A 33 -0.92 -14.73 4.59
N GLY A 34 -1.88 -14.93 5.48
CA GLY A 34 -2.15 -13.98 6.56
C GLY A 34 -2.58 -12.62 5.99
N TYR A 35 -1.78 -11.58 6.20
CA TYR A 35 -1.98 -10.25 5.62
C TYR A 35 -1.15 -10.01 4.36
N THR A 36 -0.32 -10.95 3.93
CA THR A 36 0.39 -10.86 2.66
C THR A 36 -0.53 -11.25 1.51
N LEU A 37 -0.57 -10.42 0.48
CA LEU A 37 -1.34 -10.63 -0.74
C LEU A 37 -0.40 -10.99 -1.88
N LEU A 38 -0.52 -12.20 -2.40
CA LEU A 38 0.24 -12.64 -3.56
C LEU A 38 -0.69 -12.70 -4.78
N TYR A 39 -0.50 -11.77 -5.71
CA TYR A 39 -1.22 -11.74 -6.98
C TYR A 39 -0.37 -12.40 -8.06
N LYS A 40 -0.91 -13.42 -8.69
CA LYS A 40 -0.28 -14.08 -9.83
C LYS A 40 -0.90 -13.60 -11.13
N TRP A 41 -0.08 -12.94 -11.93
CA TRP A 41 -0.41 -12.57 -13.29
C TRP A 41 0.27 -13.55 -14.26
N ARG A 42 -0.53 -14.40 -14.88
CA ARG A 42 0.00 -15.38 -15.82
C ARG A 42 0.44 -14.67 -17.10
N GLY A 43 1.67 -14.93 -17.51
CA GLY A 43 2.19 -14.49 -18.82
C GLY A 43 1.63 -15.32 -19.98
N SER A 44 1.95 -14.89 -21.20
CA SER A 44 1.60 -15.59 -22.43
C SER A 44 2.54 -16.74 -22.78
N ASP A 45 3.72 -16.80 -22.16
CA ASP A 45 4.75 -17.81 -22.41
C ASP A 45 5.20 -18.44 -21.09
N ASP A 46 4.77 -19.67 -20.86
CA ASP A 46 5.06 -20.44 -19.65
C ASP A 46 6.52 -20.94 -19.59
N SER A 47 7.30 -20.83 -20.68
CA SER A 47 8.72 -21.19 -20.70
C SER A 47 9.63 -20.16 -20.06
N LEU A 48 9.15 -18.94 -19.88
CA LEU A 48 9.88 -17.84 -19.27
C LEU A 48 9.83 -17.92 -17.74
N GLN A 49 10.93 -17.51 -17.12
CA GLN A 49 11.00 -17.41 -15.67
C GLN A 49 10.08 -16.28 -15.18
N PRO A 50 9.40 -16.47 -14.02
CA PRO A 50 8.55 -15.45 -13.45
C PRO A 50 9.37 -14.28 -12.91
N ILE A 51 8.76 -13.09 -12.91
CA ILE A 51 9.28 -11.90 -12.27
C ILE A 51 8.48 -11.68 -10.98
N LEU A 52 9.17 -11.49 -9.86
CA LEU A 52 8.54 -11.12 -8.60
C LEU A 52 8.71 -9.62 -8.34
N VAL A 53 7.58 -8.92 -8.18
CA VAL A 53 7.54 -7.52 -7.75
C VAL A 53 6.98 -7.49 -6.35
N THR A 54 7.69 -6.86 -5.43
CA THR A 54 7.28 -6.78 -4.02
C THR A 54 7.17 -5.34 -3.55
N GLY A 55 6.26 -5.10 -2.61
CA GLY A 55 6.10 -3.85 -1.90
C GLY A 55 5.48 -4.13 -0.55
N HIS A 56 5.76 -3.30 0.45
CA HIS A 56 5.09 -3.36 1.74
C HIS A 56 4.05 -2.24 1.86
N TYR A 57 3.02 -2.46 2.66
CA TYR A 57 1.93 -1.49 2.88
C TYR A 57 1.76 -1.07 4.34
N ASP A 58 2.67 -1.52 5.19
CA ASP A 58 2.84 -0.97 6.53
C ASP A 58 3.80 0.23 6.51
N VAL A 59 3.71 1.08 7.50
CA VAL A 59 4.58 2.24 7.68
C VAL A 59 5.03 2.34 9.13
N VAL A 60 6.24 2.86 9.33
CA VAL A 60 6.74 3.17 10.69
C VAL A 60 5.87 4.25 11.35
N PRO A 61 5.59 4.14 12.64
CA PRO A 61 4.81 5.15 13.36
C PRO A 61 5.51 6.51 13.36
N VAL A 62 4.72 7.55 13.57
CA VAL A 62 5.25 8.90 13.81
C VAL A 62 5.91 8.90 15.20
N ILE A 63 7.08 9.54 15.31
CA ILE A 63 7.77 9.68 16.59
C ILE A 63 6.89 10.55 17.50
N PRO A 64 6.51 10.06 18.69
CA PRO A 64 5.70 10.83 19.62
C PRO A 64 6.30 12.21 19.92
N GLY A 65 5.48 13.25 19.87
CA GLY A 65 5.88 14.63 20.08
C GLY A 65 6.39 15.36 18.83
N THR A 66 6.40 14.69 17.66
CA THR A 66 6.81 15.32 16.40
C THR A 66 5.64 15.61 15.46
N GLU A 67 4.42 15.37 15.89
CA GLU A 67 3.21 15.48 15.04
C GLU A 67 3.01 16.90 14.49
N ASN A 68 3.39 17.91 15.28
CA ASN A 68 3.20 19.32 14.96
C ASN A 68 4.30 19.92 14.07
N ILE A 69 5.39 19.18 13.81
CA ILE A 69 6.48 19.65 12.93
C ILE A 69 6.31 19.20 11.47
N TRP A 70 5.27 18.42 11.20
CA TRP A 70 4.94 18.01 9.84
C TRP A 70 4.20 19.14 9.11
N GLU A 71 4.56 19.42 7.86
CA GLU A 71 3.87 20.44 7.04
C GLU A 71 2.40 20.08 6.75
N ALA A 72 2.07 18.80 6.80
CA ALA A 72 0.71 18.30 6.77
C ALA A 72 0.58 17.11 7.73
N PRO A 73 -0.60 16.83 8.30
CA PRO A 73 -0.77 15.71 9.21
C PRO A 73 -0.26 14.40 8.57
N PRO A 74 0.56 13.60 9.27
CA PRO A 74 1.33 12.48 8.71
C PRO A 74 0.51 11.45 7.91
N PHE A 75 -0.75 11.25 8.29
CA PHE A 75 -1.65 10.27 7.65
C PHE A 75 -2.83 10.91 6.91
N SER A 76 -2.75 12.23 6.63
CA SER A 76 -3.87 12.95 5.97
C SER A 76 -4.03 12.63 4.49
N GLY A 77 -2.98 12.19 3.82
CA GLY A 77 -2.98 12.08 2.36
C GLY A 77 -3.26 13.40 1.64
N LYS A 78 -2.99 14.55 2.31
CA LYS A 78 -3.26 15.89 1.76
C LYS A 78 -2.60 16.05 0.40
N ILE A 79 -3.37 16.53 -0.57
CA ILE A 79 -2.85 16.91 -1.89
C ILE A 79 -2.75 18.43 -1.93
N SER A 80 -1.55 18.97 -2.15
CA SER A 80 -1.28 20.39 -2.27
C SER A 80 -0.11 20.62 -3.21
N ASP A 81 -0.25 21.57 -4.13
CA ASP A 81 0.79 21.97 -5.09
C ASP A 81 1.37 20.79 -5.91
N GLY A 82 0.52 19.84 -6.31
CA GLY A 82 0.93 18.65 -7.05
C GLY A 82 1.70 17.62 -6.22
N VAL A 83 1.76 17.79 -4.89
CA VAL A 83 2.39 16.88 -3.94
C VAL A 83 1.33 16.21 -3.07
N ILE A 84 1.43 14.90 -2.89
CA ILE A 84 0.63 14.19 -1.91
C ILE A 84 1.48 14.02 -0.65
N TRP A 85 1.03 14.53 0.48
CA TRP A 85 1.71 14.49 1.76
C TRP A 85 1.28 13.26 2.56
N GLY A 86 2.25 12.53 3.10
CA GLY A 86 1.92 11.38 3.94
C GLY A 86 3.15 10.63 4.45
N ARG A 87 3.03 10.03 5.62
CA ARG A 87 4.03 9.15 6.21
C ARG A 87 4.13 7.86 5.37
N GLY A 88 5.37 7.39 5.15
CA GLY A 88 5.64 6.16 4.40
C GLY A 88 5.56 6.31 2.89
N ARG A 89 5.41 7.55 2.39
CA ARG A 89 5.30 7.80 0.98
C ARG A 89 6.65 8.16 0.35
N TRP A 90 6.97 7.50 -0.76
CA TRP A 90 7.95 7.99 -1.72
C TRP A 90 7.35 9.18 -2.47
N MET A 91 8.09 10.30 -2.53
CA MET A 91 7.70 11.42 -3.39
C MET A 91 7.84 10.99 -4.86
N ILE A 92 6.76 10.46 -5.42
CA ILE A 92 6.63 10.41 -6.87
C ILE A 92 6.08 11.77 -7.27
N LYS A 93 6.94 12.64 -7.78
CA LYS A 93 6.50 13.82 -8.50
C LYS A 93 5.81 13.30 -9.75
N ALA A 94 4.49 13.20 -9.72
CA ALA A 94 3.71 12.99 -10.93
C ALA A 94 3.79 14.28 -11.73
N GLY A 95 4.69 14.32 -12.70
CA GLY A 95 4.61 15.29 -13.77
C GLY A 95 3.39 14.94 -14.61
N LEU A 96 2.39 15.80 -14.59
CA LEU A 96 1.34 15.88 -15.60
C LEU A 96 1.87 16.69 -16.77
#